data_1e5ece34e44362aa06f2345731e17480
#
_entry.id   1e5ece34e44362aa06f2345731e17480
#
_cell.length_a   1.000
_cell.length_b   1.000
_cell.length_c   1.000
_cell.angle_alpha   90.00
_cell.angle_beta   90.00
_cell.angle_gamma   90.00
#
_symmetry.space_group_name_H-M   'P 1'
#
loop_
_entity.id
_entity.type
_entity.pdbx_description
1 polymer ?
#
loop_
_entity_poly.entity_id
_entity_poly.type
_entity_poly.pdbx_seq_one_letter_code
_entity_poly.pdbx_strand_id
1 'polypeptide(L)'
;MVTGELKSKIDSLWEIFWTGGLTNPLDVIEQMTYLMFIHDLDDSDNLRAKEAAMLGLPYESIFAKEVQIGDRTVDGSQLKWSVFHDFPAGKMYSTVQEWVFPFIKNLHGDKESAYSKYMGDAIFKVPTPLMLDKIVTAMDGIYEQMAQLKAADTRGDVYEYLLSKIATAGVNGQFRTPRHIIRMMVDLMQPNVDEIVCDPACGTSGFLVAVSDYLKENRKQEVFFNRQNKDHYMNHMFHGYDMDRTMLRIGAMNMMTHGVDNPFIEYRDSLSDQNPDREKYTLILANPPFKGSLDADIVSTDLLKVCKTKKTELLFLALFLRMLKVGGRCACIVPDGVLFGSSTAHKAIRKELIEGNRLEAVISMPSGVFKPYAGVSTAILIFTKTGHGGTDKVWFYDMKADGYSLDDKRSETKENDIPDIIARFHALDAEQDRKRTEQSFFVPKDEIVGNDYDLSINKYKQTEYKAVEYPPTSEIMAKLRELEAEIKANMDQLEELL
;
A
#
# COMPACT_ATOMS: atom_id res chain seq x y z
N MET A 1 -9.01 7.74 -5.95
CA MET A 1 -8.11 8.81 -5.46
C MET A 1 -8.96 10.02 -5.07
N VAL A 2 -8.59 10.75 -4.02
CA VAL A 2 -9.35 11.92 -3.53
C VAL A 2 -9.22 13.08 -4.51
N THR A 3 -10.34 13.59 -5.01
CA THR A 3 -10.40 14.70 -5.98
C THR A 3 -11.48 15.71 -5.58
N GLY A 4 -11.52 16.86 -6.26
CA GLY A 4 -12.58 17.86 -6.12
C GLY A 4 -12.70 18.44 -4.69
N GLU A 5 -13.94 18.58 -4.22
CA GLU A 5 -14.26 19.21 -2.93
C GLU A 5 -13.67 18.47 -1.74
N LEU A 6 -13.68 17.12 -1.74
CA LEU A 6 -13.09 16.31 -0.68
C LEU A 6 -11.59 16.60 -0.52
N LYS A 7 -10.87 16.69 -1.65
CA LYS A 7 -9.46 17.07 -1.65
C LYS A 7 -9.25 18.44 -1.01
N SER A 8 -10.05 19.43 -1.39
CA SER A 8 -9.94 20.79 -0.84
C SER A 8 -10.21 20.84 0.67
N LYS A 9 -11.18 20.06 1.16
CA LYS A 9 -11.46 19.96 2.60
C LYS A 9 -10.28 19.34 3.37
N ILE A 10 -9.65 18.29 2.83
CA ILE A 10 -8.49 17.67 3.46
C ILE A 10 -7.27 18.60 3.43
N ASP A 11 -7.06 19.32 2.33
CA ASP A 11 -6.00 20.34 2.24
C ASP A 11 -6.21 21.46 3.26
N SER A 12 -7.44 21.92 3.46
CA SER A 12 -7.79 22.91 4.48
C SER A 12 -7.57 22.37 5.91
N LEU A 13 -7.90 21.10 6.16
CA LEU A 13 -7.60 20.46 7.45
C LEU A 13 -6.09 20.41 7.71
N TRP A 14 -5.29 20.09 6.70
CA TRP A 14 -3.84 20.11 6.79
C TRP A 14 -3.30 21.49 7.16
N GLU A 15 -3.83 22.56 6.55
CA GLU A 15 -3.45 23.93 6.85
C GLU A 15 -3.80 24.36 8.27
N ILE A 16 -4.89 23.86 8.87
CA ILE A 16 -5.22 24.13 10.27
C ILE A 16 -4.10 23.64 11.20
N PHE A 17 -3.56 22.45 10.95
CA PHE A 17 -2.43 21.92 11.71
C PHE A 17 -1.18 22.77 11.51
N TRP A 18 -0.85 23.08 10.27
CA TRP A 18 0.34 23.82 9.91
C TRP A 18 0.36 25.25 10.48
N THR A 19 -0.72 25.97 10.30
CA THR A 19 -0.89 27.33 10.84
C THR A 19 -1.06 27.36 12.35
N GLY A 20 -1.53 26.27 12.94
CA GLY A 20 -1.65 26.10 14.38
C GLY A 20 -0.34 25.76 15.10
N GLY A 21 0.79 25.67 14.37
CA GLY A 21 2.12 25.44 14.93
C GLY A 21 2.58 23.96 14.93
N LEU A 22 1.78 23.04 14.41
CA LEU A 22 2.19 21.66 14.21
C LEU A 22 2.73 21.48 12.79
N THR A 23 4.04 21.73 12.61
CA THR A 23 4.67 21.83 11.29
C THR A 23 5.43 20.57 10.85
N ASN A 24 5.63 19.60 11.76
CA ASN A 24 6.20 18.32 11.37
C ASN A 24 5.12 17.45 10.70
N PRO A 25 5.26 17.07 9.42
CA PRO A 25 4.26 16.27 8.71
C PRO A 25 3.92 14.94 9.37
N LEU A 26 4.89 14.26 9.97
CA LEU A 26 4.67 13.00 10.69
C LEU A 26 3.79 13.23 11.93
N ASP A 27 4.03 14.29 12.68
CA ASP A 27 3.21 14.63 13.84
C ASP A 27 1.78 14.98 13.42
N VAL A 28 1.61 15.74 12.35
CA VAL A 28 0.27 16.08 11.80
C VAL A 28 -0.51 14.80 11.46
N ILE A 29 0.10 13.90 10.70
CA ILE A 29 -0.56 12.65 10.30
C ILE A 29 -0.86 11.77 11.50
N GLU A 30 0.06 11.68 12.44
CA GLU A 30 -0.14 10.93 13.68
C GLU A 30 -1.36 11.45 14.45
N GLN A 31 -1.47 12.78 14.64
CA GLN A 31 -2.63 13.38 15.32
C GLN A 31 -3.94 13.18 14.54
N MET A 32 -3.89 13.37 13.21
CA MET A 32 -5.05 13.08 12.34
C MET A 32 -5.48 11.63 12.46
N THR A 33 -4.53 10.71 12.45
CA THR A 33 -4.81 9.27 12.58
C THR A 33 -5.48 8.95 13.91
N TYR A 34 -5.03 9.56 15.02
CA TYR A 34 -5.69 9.37 16.32
C TYR A 34 -7.15 9.84 16.29
N LEU A 35 -7.40 11.02 15.72
CA LEU A 35 -8.74 11.56 15.66
C LEU A 35 -9.65 10.76 14.71
N MET A 36 -9.12 10.32 13.56
CA MET A 36 -9.85 9.42 12.67
C MET A 36 -10.18 8.09 13.36
N PHE A 37 -9.22 7.51 14.07
CA PHE A 37 -9.42 6.28 14.81
C PHE A 37 -10.50 6.41 15.88
N ILE A 38 -10.55 7.52 16.63
CA ILE A 38 -11.58 7.81 17.62
C ILE A 38 -12.98 7.88 16.97
N HIS A 39 -13.09 8.59 15.84
CA HIS A 39 -14.33 8.67 15.08
C HIS A 39 -14.79 7.29 14.60
N ASP A 40 -13.89 6.52 14.00
CA ASP A 40 -14.19 5.20 13.44
C ASP A 40 -14.55 4.18 14.53
N LEU A 41 -13.98 4.30 15.72
CA LEU A 41 -14.37 3.49 16.88
C LEU A 41 -15.85 3.73 17.27
N ASP A 42 -16.25 5.00 17.34
CA ASP A 42 -17.65 5.34 17.68
C ASP A 42 -18.61 4.86 16.59
N ASP A 43 -18.29 5.10 15.31
CA ASP A 43 -19.09 4.60 14.19
C ASP A 43 -19.24 3.07 14.22
N SER A 44 -18.14 2.36 14.44
CA SER A 44 -18.13 0.88 14.49
C SER A 44 -18.91 0.34 15.67
N ASP A 45 -18.79 0.97 16.84
CA ASP A 45 -19.56 0.62 18.04
C ASP A 45 -21.05 0.80 17.81
N ASN A 46 -21.46 1.94 17.25
CA ASN A 46 -22.85 2.24 16.93
C ASN A 46 -23.43 1.29 15.87
N LEU A 47 -22.64 0.90 14.88
CA LEU A 47 -23.05 -0.07 13.85
C LEU A 47 -23.25 -1.46 14.47
N ARG A 48 -22.29 -1.96 15.25
CA ARG A 48 -22.37 -3.26 15.94
C ARG A 48 -23.56 -3.31 16.90
N ALA A 49 -23.84 -2.21 17.62
CA ALA A 49 -25.01 -2.11 18.49
C ALA A 49 -26.33 -2.23 17.71
N LYS A 50 -26.43 -1.56 16.55
CA LYS A 50 -27.61 -1.66 15.66
C LYS A 50 -27.79 -3.07 15.10
N GLU A 51 -26.71 -3.69 14.62
CA GLU A 51 -26.75 -5.05 14.08
C GLU A 51 -27.18 -6.07 15.16
N ALA A 52 -26.62 -5.97 16.36
CA ALA A 52 -27.00 -6.83 17.48
C ALA A 52 -28.49 -6.65 17.87
N ALA A 53 -28.96 -5.40 17.92
CA ALA A 53 -30.36 -5.12 18.19
C ALA A 53 -31.31 -5.70 17.13
N MET A 54 -30.93 -5.63 15.83
CA MET A 54 -31.70 -6.24 14.74
C MET A 54 -31.78 -7.77 14.84
N LEU A 55 -30.73 -8.39 15.37
CA LEU A 55 -30.62 -9.84 15.55
C LEU A 55 -31.17 -10.32 16.91
N GLY A 56 -31.56 -9.41 17.79
CA GLY A 56 -31.98 -9.73 19.15
C GLY A 56 -30.86 -10.27 20.05
N LEU A 57 -29.61 -9.93 19.73
CA LEU A 57 -28.42 -10.37 20.45
C LEU A 57 -27.97 -9.32 21.47
N PRO A 58 -27.42 -9.73 22.63
CA PRO A 58 -26.81 -8.79 23.57
C PRO A 58 -25.57 -8.17 22.93
N TYR A 59 -25.37 -6.88 23.16
CA TYR A 59 -24.19 -6.14 22.74
C TYR A 59 -23.62 -5.36 23.91
N GLU A 60 -22.32 -5.49 24.15
CA GLU A 60 -21.59 -4.71 25.12
C GLU A 60 -20.76 -3.67 24.37
N SER A 61 -21.09 -2.40 24.57
CA SER A 61 -20.38 -1.27 23.93
C SER A 61 -18.98 -1.14 24.55
N ILE A 62 -17.98 -0.81 23.69
CA ILE A 62 -16.64 -0.43 24.15
C ILE A 62 -16.68 0.87 24.99
N PHE A 63 -17.70 1.69 24.79
CA PHE A 63 -18.00 2.88 25.59
C PHE A 63 -18.99 2.51 26.70
N ALA A 64 -18.64 1.55 27.56
CA ALA A 64 -19.46 1.15 28.70
C ALA A 64 -19.93 2.37 29.52
N LYS A 65 -20.99 2.22 30.32
CA LYS A 65 -21.56 3.33 31.12
C LYS A 65 -20.51 4.05 31.97
N GLU A 66 -19.57 3.30 32.54
CA GLU A 66 -18.42 3.84 33.28
C GLU A 66 -17.13 3.25 32.72
N VAL A 67 -16.20 4.13 32.33
CA VAL A 67 -14.87 3.77 31.88
C VAL A 67 -13.87 4.20 32.93
N GLN A 68 -13.06 3.26 33.41
CA GLN A 68 -11.99 3.55 34.35
C GLN A 68 -10.70 3.89 33.62
N ILE A 69 -10.10 5.04 33.94
CA ILE A 69 -8.80 5.48 33.41
C ILE A 69 -7.91 5.86 34.59
N GLY A 70 -6.96 4.98 34.91
CA GLY A 70 -6.19 5.07 36.18
C GLY A 70 -7.12 4.96 37.38
N ASP A 71 -7.02 5.90 38.33
CA ASP A 71 -7.86 5.95 39.52
C ASP A 71 -9.16 6.75 39.33
N ARG A 72 -9.47 7.20 38.12
CA ARG A 72 -10.63 8.03 37.83
C ARG A 72 -11.63 7.27 36.96
N THR A 73 -12.92 7.58 37.15
CA THR A 73 -14.03 7.02 36.36
C THR A 73 -14.73 8.12 35.58
N VAL A 74 -15.12 7.82 34.36
CA VAL A 74 -15.87 8.75 33.48
C VAL A 74 -17.02 8.01 32.82
N ASP A 75 -18.12 8.72 32.59
CA ASP A 75 -19.23 8.20 31.76
C ASP A 75 -18.71 7.99 30.32
N GLY A 76 -18.66 6.72 29.89
CA GLY A 76 -18.14 6.34 28.58
C GLY A 76 -18.86 7.00 27.42
N SER A 77 -20.13 7.39 27.58
CA SER A 77 -20.86 8.13 26.55
C SER A 77 -20.17 9.46 26.17
N GLN A 78 -19.48 10.10 27.12
CA GLN A 78 -18.76 11.36 26.86
C GLN A 78 -17.46 11.15 26.04
N LEU A 79 -17.02 9.92 25.87
CA LEU A 79 -15.82 9.58 25.09
C LEU A 79 -16.13 9.36 23.62
N LYS A 80 -17.42 9.28 23.25
CA LYS A 80 -17.86 9.12 21.87
C LYS A 80 -17.62 10.39 21.06
N TRP A 81 -17.14 10.24 19.84
CA TRP A 81 -16.99 11.36 18.90
C TRP A 81 -18.32 12.10 18.72
N SER A 82 -19.39 11.36 18.49
CA SER A 82 -20.76 11.87 18.30
C SER A 82 -21.33 12.66 19.49
N VAL A 83 -20.62 12.68 20.62
CA VAL A 83 -20.99 13.43 21.83
C VAL A 83 -20.05 14.62 22.07
N PHE A 84 -18.73 14.38 22.09
CA PHE A 84 -17.82 15.43 22.45
C PHE A 84 -17.58 16.46 21.33
N HIS A 85 -17.86 16.14 20.06
CA HIS A 85 -17.72 17.10 18.96
C HIS A 85 -18.63 18.35 19.13
N ASP A 86 -19.73 18.23 19.85
CA ASP A 86 -20.64 19.32 20.19
C ASP A 86 -20.24 20.11 21.45
N PHE A 87 -19.16 19.72 22.13
CA PHE A 87 -18.73 20.43 23.33
C PHE A 87 -18.09 21.78 23.00
N PRO A 88 -18.24 22.80 23.88
CA PRO A 88 -17.44 24.00 23.76
C PRO A 88 -15.93 23.69 23.72
N ALA A 89 -15.16 24.41 22.95
CA ALA A 89 -13.75 24.13 22.66
C ALA A 89 -12.89 23.75 23.90
N GLY A 90 -13.06 24.46 25.00
CA GLY A 90 -12.33 24.16 26.25
C GLY A 90 -12.72 22.82 26.86
N LYS A 91 -14.03 22.48 26.89
CA LYS A 91 -14.51 21.20 27.39
C LYS A 91 -14.13 20.07 26.45
N MET A 92 -14.24 20.26 25.14
CA MET A 92 -13.82 19.30 24.14
C MET A 92 -12.34 18.94 24.31
N TYR A 93 -11.49 19.95 24.45
CA TYR A 93 -10.04 19.77 24.61
C TYR A 93 -9.70 18.97 25.87
N SER A 94 -10.27 19.36 27.04
CA SER A 94 -10.04 18.61 28.28
C SER A 94 -10.58 17.18 28.19
N THR A 95 -11.76 16.98 27.56
CA THR A 95 -12.33 15.64 27.37
C THR A 95 -11.41 14.79 26.50
N VAL A 96 -10.93 15.31 25.37
CA VAL A 96 -10.05 14.54 24.47
C VAL A 96 -8.71 14.25 25.12
N GLN A 97 -8.06 15.27 25.71
CA GLN A 97 -6.73 15.14 26.28
C GLN A 97 -6.68 14.25 27.54
N GLU A 98 -7.66 14.42 28.44
CA GLU A 98 -7.63 13.76 29.75
C GLU A 98 -8.36 12.42 29.78
N TRP A 99 -9.26 12.14 28.81
CA TRP A 99 -10.14 10.99 28.86
C TRP A 99 -10.12 10.18 27.57
N VAL A 100 -10.43 10.77 26.41
CA VAL A 100 -10.54 10.02 25.14
C VAL A 100 -9.17 9.49 24.72
N PHE A 101 -8.14 10.31 24.74
CA PHE A 101 -6.80 9.90 24.35
C PHE A 101 -6.22 8.81 25.29
N PRO A 102 -6.27 8.93 26.63
CA PRO A 102 -5.95 7.84 27.53
C PRO A 102 -6.82 6.59 27.34
N PHE A 103 -8.11 6.74 27.04
CA PHE A 103 -9.00 5.62 26.74
C PHE A 103 -8.51 4.82 25.55
N ILE A 104 -8.23 5.46 24.38
CA ILE A 104 -7.70 4.76 23.22
C ILE A 104 -6.33 4.15 23.47
N LYS A 105 -5.48 4.77 24.29
CA LYS A 105 -4.19 4.17 24.69
C LYS A 105 -4.35 2.84 25.42
N ASN A 106 -5.42 2.68 26.20
CA ASN A 106 -5.69 1.51 27.03
C ASN A 106 -6.80 0.60 26.47
N LEU A 107 -7.18 0.75 25.22
CA LEU A 107 -8.34 0.10 24.61
C LEU A 107 -8.35 -1.43 24.75
N HIS A 108 -7.18 -2.06 24.77
CA HIS A 108 -7.03 -3.51 24.94
C HIS A 108 -6.59 -3.92 26.35
N GLY A 109 -6.55 -2.98 27.29
CA GLY A 109 -6.14 -3.24 28.68
C GLY A 109 -4.72 -3.82 28.79
N ASP A 110 -4.52 -4.75 29.76
CA ASP A 110 -3.24 -5.41 30.01
C ASP A 110 -2.87 -6.51 28.98
N LYS A 111 -3.64 -6.66 27.91
CA LYS A 111 -3.29 -7.60 26.85
C LYS A 111 -2.07 -7.06 26.09
N GLU A 112 -1.05 -7.88 25.94
CA GLU A 112 0.12 -7.62 25.10
C GLU A 112 -0.29 -7.61 23.60
N SER A 113 -1.14 -6.66 23.21
CA SER A 113 -1.42 -6.44 21.80
C SER A 113 -0.36 -5.51 21.20
N ALA A 114 -0.07 -5.67 19.91
CA ALA A 114 0.81 -4.76 19.19
C ALA A 114 0.34 -3.30 19.34
N TYR A 115 -0.97 -3.07 19.30
CA TYR A 115 -1.58 -1.77 19.49
C TYR A 115 -1.23 -1.14 20.85
N SER A 116 -1.46 -1.85 21.97
CA SER A 116 -1.18 -1.35 23.32
C SER A 116 0.30 -1.00 23.51
N LYS A 117 1.20 -1.81 22.92
CA LYS A 117 2.64 -1.59 22.97
C LYS A 117 3.07 -0.30 22.26
N TYR A 118 2.47 0.04 21.12
CA TYR A 118 2.83 1.25 20.35
C TYR A 118 2.05 2.48 20.76
N MET A 119 0.88 2.31 21.37
CA MET A 119 0.13 3.44 21.92
C MET A 119 0.66 3.93 23.27
N GLY A 120 1.46 3.10 23.97
CA GLY A 120 2.00 3.46 25.28
C GLY A 120 2.78 4.78 25.30
N ASP A 121 3.60 5.03 24.29
CA ASP A 121 4.41 6.26 24.13
C ASP A 121 3.75 7.33 23.25
N ALA A 122 2.52 7.11 22.78
CA ALA A 122 1.77 8.09 22.01
C ALA A 122 1.48 9.37 22.80
N ILE A 123 1.61 10.52 22.16
CA ILE A 123 1.41 11.85 22.75
C ILE A 123 0.38 12.63 21.93
N PHE A 124 -0.62 13.17 22.63
CA PHE A 124 -1.55 14.12 22.02
C PHE A 124 -0.88 15.49 21.92
N LYS A 125 -0.61 15.95 20.67
CA LYS A 125 0.22 17.14 20.39
C LYS A 125 -0.58 18.37 19.93
N VAL A 126 -1.92 18.28 19.81
CA VAL A 126 -2.74 19.45 19.46
C VAL A 126 -2.61 20.50 20.57
N PRO A 127 -2.09 21.71 20.30
CA PRO A 127 -1.63 22.58 21.37
C PRO A 127 -2.73 23.41 22.06
N THR A 128 -3.86 23.65 21.40
CA THR A 128 -4.88 24.57 21.92
C THR A 128 -6.30 24.07 21.71
N PRO A 129 -7.24 24.45 22.63
CA PRO A 129 -8.66 24.13 22.48
C PRO A 129 -9.27 24.63 21.16
N LEU A 130 -8.94 25.84 20.74
CA LEU A 130 -9.47 26.43 19.50
C LEU A 130 -8.98 25.69 18.25
N MET A 131 -7.75 25.19 18.29
CA MET A 131 -7.20 24.39 17.18
C MET A 131 -7.92 23.04 17.10
N LEU A 132 -8.14 22.35 18.22
CA LEU A 132 -8.86 21.08 18.24
C LEU A 132 -10.29 21.25 17.72
N ASP A 133 -11.00 22.29 18.14
CA ASP A 133 -12.35 22.62 17.69
C ASP A 133 -12.42 22.79 16.16
N LYS A 134 -11.49 23.56 15.58
CA LYS A 134 -11.37 23.69 14.13
C LYS A 134 -11.07 22.38 13.41
N ILE A 135 -10.20 21.55 13.99
CA ILE A 135 -9.84 20.24 13.42
C ILE A 135 -11.07 19.33 13.42
N VAL A 136 -11.77 19.20 14.54
CA VAL A 136 -12.95 18.37 14.69
C VAL A 136 -14.05 18.81 13.71
N THR A 137 -14.34 20.11 13.65
CA THR A 137 -15.32 20.67 12.70
C THR A 137 -14.93 20.37 11.23
N ALA A 138 -13.66 20.52 10.89
CA ALA A 138 -13.18 20.22 9.53
C ALA A 138 -13.28 18.72 9.21
N MET A 139 -12.99 17.84 10.19
CA MET A 139 -13.14 16.39 10.04
C MET A 139 -14.60 15.98 9.87
N ASP A 140 -15.53 16.53 10.65
CA ASP A 140 -16.97 16.27 10.46
C ASP A 140 -17.41 16.62 9.02
N GLY A 141 -16.96 17.75 8.50
CA GLY A 141 -17.24 18.14 7.12
C GLY A 141 -16.61 17.19 6.06
N ILE A 142 -15.50 16.54 6.37
CA ILE A 142 -14.89 15.49 5.53
C ILE A 142 -15.76 14.22 5.59
N TYR A 143 -16.17 13.79 6.78
CA TYR A 143 -16.99 12.58 6.94
C TYR A 143 -18.38 12.74 6.31
N GLU A 144 -19.00 13.91 6.43
CA GLU A 144 -20.27 14.21 5.73
C GLU A 144 -20.12 14.09 4.20
N GLN A 145 -19.03 14.63 3.65
CA GLN A 145 -18.75 14.52 2.22
C GLN A 145 -18.49 13.07 1.79
N MET A 146 -17.77 12.30 2.62
CA MET A 146 -17.55 10.88 2.37
C MET A 146 -18.85 10.08 2.34
N ALA A 147 -19.78 10.37 3.26
CA ALA A 147 -21.07 9.71 3.30
C ALA A 147 -21.92 9.96 2.03
N GLN A 148 -21.73 11.11 1.37
CA GLN A 148 -22.41 11.44 0.12
C GLN A 148 -21.81 10.74 -1.10
N LEU A 149 -20.53 10.42 -1.08
CA LEU A 149 -19.77 9.86 -2.20
C LEU A 149 -19.98 8.35 -2.32
N LYS A 150 -20.96 7.68 -2.09
CA LYS A 150 -21.26 6.23 -2.31
C LYS A 150 -20.13 5.33 -2.87
N ALA A 151 -18.88 5.77 -2.81
CA ALA A 151 -17.71 5.07 -3.31
C ALA A 151 -17.25 4.02 -2.29
N ALA A 152 -16.86 2.86 -2.75
CA ALA A 152 -16.65 1.66 -1.94
C ALA A 152 -15.58 1.79 -0.84
N ASP A 153 -14.60 2.71 -0.97
CA ASP A 153 -13.56 2.86 0.04
C ASP A 153 -13.01 4.29 0.12
N THR A 154 -13.90 5.23 0.42
CA THR A 154 -13.53 6.64 0.56
C THR A 154 -12.62 6.88 1.78
N ARG A 155 -12.75 6.09 2.86
CA ARG A 155 -11.92 6.23 4.08
C ARG A 155 -10.45 5.94 3.79
N GLY A 156 -10.17 4.82 3.16
CA GLY A 156 -8.82 4.48 2.75
C GLY A 156 -8.21 5.50 1.78
N ASP A 157 -9.01 6.05 0.86
CA ASP A 157 -8.56 7.10 -0.06
C ASP A 157 -8.18 8.39 0.67
N VAL A 158 -8.97 8.82 1.66
CA VAL A 158 -8.67 9.99 2.51
C VAL A 158 -7.36 9.76 3.28
N TYR A 159 -7.25 8.61 3.92
CA TYR A 159 -6.06 8.26 4.68
C TYR A 159 -4.81 8.20 3.81
N GLU A 160 -4.94 7.63 2.62
CA GLU A 160 -3.87 7.60 1.64
C GLU A 160 -3.45 8.97 1.16
N TYR A 161 -4.43 9.85 0.87
CA TYR A 161 -4.12 11.21 0.48
C TYR A 161 -3.37 11.97 1.58
N LEU A 162 -3.78 11.81 2.84
CA LEU A 162 -3.07 12.37 3.99
C LEU A 162 -1.62 11.89 4.07
N LEU A 163 -1.42 10.58 3.94
CA LEU A 163 -0.09 10.00 3.95
C LEU A 163 0.77 10.45 2.75
N SER A 164 0.17 10.79 1.61
CA SER A 164 0.90 11.34 0.46
C SER A 164 1.55 12.69 0.76
N LYS A 165 1.02 13.44 1.74
CA LYS A 165 1.60 14.71 2.19
C LYS A 165 2.98 14.56 2.84
N ILE A 166 3.30 13.41 3.41
CA ILE A 166 4.64 13.13 3.96
C ILE A 166 5.69 13.21 2.85
N ALA A 167 5.39 12.69 1.68
CA ALA A 167 6.32 12.66 0.56
C ALA A 167 6.66 14.05 0.04
N THR A 168 5.65 14.92 -0.05
CA THR A 168 5.84 16.29 -0.54
C THR A 168 6.61 17.17 0.45
N ALA A 169 6.65 16.78 1.72
CA ALA A 169 7.37 17.50 2.77
C ALA A 169 8.86 17.13 2.89
N GLY A 170 9.40 16.30 1.99
CA GLY A 170 10.84 15.99 1.92
C GLY A 170 11.39 15.13 3.06
N VAL A 171 10.55 14.45 3.81
CA VAL A 171 10.99 13.51 4.84
C VAL A 171 11.51 12.25 4.15
N ASN A 172 12.83 12.05 4.21
CA ASN A 172 13.56 11.01 3.50
C ASN A 172 13.10 9.60 3.84
N GLY A 173 12.86 8.80 2.80
CA GLY A 173 12.99 7.35 2.84
C GLY A 173 11.70 6.54 2.94
N GLN A 174 10.52 7.14 3.02
CA GLN A 174 9.27 6.39 3.04
C GLN A 174 8.65 6.33 1.65
N PHE A 175 8.94 5.25 0.92
CA PHE A 175 8.32 4.94 -0.36
C PHE A 175 6.96 4.31 -0.10
N ARG A 176 5.92 4.88 -0.70
CA ARG A 176 4.58 4.32 -0.60
C ARG A 176 4.17 3.68 -1.91
N THR A 177 3.62 2.48 -1.82
CA THR A 177 3.06 1.78 -2.98
C THR A 177 1.70 2.39 -3.34
N PRO A 178 1.47 2.82 -4.58
CA PRO A 178 0.17 3.30 -5.01
C PRO A 178 -0.92 2.23 -4.80
N ARG A 179 -2.10 2.65 -4.34
CA ARG A 179 -3.17 1.73 -3.94
C ARG A 179 -3.65 0.82 -5.07
N HIS A 180 -3.76 1.34 -6.29
CA HIS A 180 -4.15 0.55 -7.45
C HIS A 180 -3.13 -0.55 -7.77
N ILE A 181 -1.83 -0.32 -7.49
CA ILE A 181 -0.78 -1.35 -7.60
C ILE A 181 -0.91 -2.38 -6.48
N ILE A 182 -1.16 -1.94 -5.24
CA ILE A 182 -1.44 -2.85 -4.12
C ILE A 182 -2.64 -3.74 -4.45
N ARG A 183 -3.75 -3.16 -4.90
CA ARG A 183 -4.96 -3.91 -5.29
C ARG A 183 -4.68 -4.90 -6.41
N MET A 184 -3.99 -4.47 -7.46
CA MET A 184 -3.57 -5.37 -8.55
C MET A 184 -2.79 -6.57 -8.01
N MET A 185 -1.82 -6.36 -7.11
CA MET A 185 -1.04 -7.46 -6.54
C MET A 185 -1.90 -8.40 -5.69
N VAL A 186 -2.84 -7.87 -4.92
CA VAL A 186 -3.79 -8.69 -4.14
C VAL A 186 -4.73 -9.47 -5.05
N ASP A 187 -5.25 -8.84 -6.12
CA ASP A 187 -6.11 -9.50 -7.09
C ASP A 187 -5.36 -10.60 -7.86
N LEU A 188 -4.08 -10.40 -8.19
CA LEU A 188 -3.22 -11.42 -8.79
C LEU A 188 -3.02 -12.63 -7.87
N MET A 189 -2.88 -12.38 -6.57
CA MET A 189 -2.61 -13.44 -5.59
C MET A 189 -3.87 -14.13 -5.06
N GLN A 190 -5.04 -13.50 -5.13
CA GLN A 190 -6.34 -14.05 -4.68
C GLN A 190 -6.24 -14.74 -3.30
N PRO A 191 -6.04 -13.97 -2.21
CA PRO A 191 -5.85 -14.56 -0.88
C PRO A 191 -7.03 -15.42 -0.45
N ASN A 192 -6.74 -16.52 0.27
CA ASN A 192 -7.71 -17.40 0.87
C ASN A 192 -7.90 -17.16 2.37
N VAL A 193 -8.97 -17.72 2.94
CA VAL A 193 -9.35 -17.53 4.34
C VAL A 193 -8.44 -18.22 5.36
N ASP A 194 -7.64 -19.16 4.93
CA ASP A 194 -6.68 -19.94 5.74
C ASP A 194 -5.22 -19.44 5.62
N GLU A 195 -5.00 -18.40 4.84
CA GLU A 195 -3.66 -17.81 4.65
C GLU A 195 -3.11 -17.20 5.95
N ILE A 196 -1.80 -17.26 6.08
CA ILE A 196 -1.03 -16.45 7.03
C ILE A 196 -0.24 -15.44 6.20
N VAL A 197 -0.71 -14.20 6.21
CA VAL A 197 -0.20 -13.13 5.36
C VAL A 197 0.86 -12.32 6.08
N CYS A 198 1.97 -12.02 5.40
CA CYS A 198 3.03 -11.19 5.97
C CYS A 198 3.47 -10.09 4.99
N ASP A 199 3.69 -8.90 5.56
CA ASP A 199 4.47 -7.83 4.95
C ASP A 199 5.64 -7.48 5.88
N PRO A 200 6.87 -7.92 5.59
CA PRO A 200 8.03 -7.68 6.47
C PRO A 200 8.66 -6.29 6.31
N ALA A 201 8.03 -5.38 5.58
CA ALA A 201 8.35 -3.96 5.44
C ALA A 201 7.05 -3.15 5.35
N CYS A 202 6.15 -3.35 6.31
CA CYS A 202 4.72 -3.05 6.17
C CYS A 202 4.37 -1.55 6.18
N GLY A 203 5.24 -0.69 6.68
CA GLY A 203 4.93 0.73 6.83
C GLY A 203 3.58 0.94 7.50
N THR A 204 2.63 1.52 6.79
CA THR A 204 1.25 1.75 7.25
C THR A 204 0.31 0.57 7.03
N SER A 205 0.82 -0.62 6.78
CA SER A 205 0.09 -1.88 6.55
C SER A 205 -0.82 -1.89 5.31
N GLY A 206 -0.47 -1.14 4.27
CA GLY A 206 -1.30 -0.99 3.07
C GLY A 206 -1.63 -2.31 2.35
N PHE A 207 -0.67 -3.24 2.23
CA PHE A 207 -0.92 -4.58 1.66
C PHE A 207 -1.84 -5.42 2.54
N LEU A 208 -1.64 -5.39 3.85
CA LEU A 208 -2.46 -6.17 4.79
C LEU A 208 -3.91 -5.67 4.81
N VAL A 209 -4.11 -4.35 4.77
CA VAL A 209 -5.45 -3.74 4.61
C VAL A 209 -6.10 -4.18 3.31
N ALA A 210 -5.38 -4.12 2.19
CA ALA A 210 -5.93 -4.52 0.89
C ALA A 210 -6.32 -6.02 0.85
N VAL A 211 -5.58 -6.90 1.52
CA VAL A 211 -5.96 -8.31 1.69
C VAL A 211 -7.23 -8.43 2.53
N SER A 212 -7.32 -7.67 3.63
CA SER A 212 -8.52 -7.61 4.47
C SER A 212 -9.75 -7.20 3.65
N ASP A 213 -9.64 -6.15 2.84
CA ASP A 213 -10.73 -5.66 2.00
C ASP A 213 -11.10 -6.67 0.90
N TYR A 214 -10.10 -7.27 0.24
CA TYR A 214 -10.33 -8.33 -0.75
C TYR A 214 -11.15 -9.49 -0.16
N LEU A 215 -10.81 -9.95 1.04
CA LEU A 215 -11.52 -11.04 1.72
C LEU A 215 -12.95 -10.66 2.09
N LYS A 216 -13.18 -9.41 2.52
CA LYS A 216 -14.52 -8.89 2.80
C LYS A 216 -15.38 -8.79 1.54
N GLU A 217 -14.79 -8.38 0.43
CA GLU A 217 -15.50 -8.21 -0.84
C GLU A 217 -15.79 -9.57 -1.49
N ASN A 218 -14.81 -10.48 -1.53
CA ASN A 218 -14.86 -11.69 -2.33
C ASN A 218 -15.16 -12.98 -1.52
N ARG A 219 -14.87 -13.00 -0.20
CA ARG A 219 -14.95 -14.18 0.67
C ARG A 219 -15.75 -13.92 1.96
N LYS A 220 -16.58 -12.92 1.97
CA LYS A 220 -17.33 -12.46 3.19
C LYS A 220 -18.01 -13.60 3.94
N GLN A 221 -18.69 -14.49 3.23
CA GLN A 221 -19.40 -15.60 3.86
C GLN A 221 -18.42 -16.61 4.49
N GLU A 222 -17.35 -16.95 3.78
CA GLU A 222 -16.36 -17.91 4.27
C GLU A 222 -15.64 -17.39 5.52
N VAL A 223 -15.34 -16.08 5.57
CA VAL A 223 -14.66 -15.46 6.72
C VAL A 223 -15.59 -15.32 7.91
N PHE A 224 -16.76 -14.70 7.75
CA PHE A 224 -17.55 -14.21 8.88
C PHE A 224 -18.66 -15.16 9.34
N PHE A 225 -19.09 -16.13 8.52
CA PHE A 225 -20.11 -17.11 8.90
C PHE A 225 -19.51 -18.41 9.48
N ASN A 226 -18.19 -18.54 9.46
CA ASN A 226 -17.46 -19.61 10.12
C ASN A 226 -16.68 -19.03 11.31
N ARG A 227 -16.95 -19.52 12.53
CA ARG A 227 -16.34 -19.04 13.77
C ARG A 227 -14.80 -19.18 13.76
N GLN A 228 -14.29 -20.29 13.24
CA GLN A 228 -12.85 -20.55 13.19
C GLN A 228 -12.15 -19.60 12.19
N ASN A 229 -12.72 -19.42 11.00
CA ASN A 229 -12.18 -18.49 9.99
C ASN A 229 -12.24 -17.05 10.48
N LYS A 230 -13.34 -16.66 11.16
CA LYS A 230 -13.46 -15.34 11.76
C LYS A 230 -12.40 -15.10 12.84
N ASP A 231 -12.18 -16.08 13.72
CA ASP A 231 -11.14 -15.99 14.73
C ASP A 231 -9.74 -15.89 14.11
N HIS A 232 -9.46 -16.72 13.10
CA HIS A 232 -8.21 -16.67 12.35
C HIS A 232 -7.99 -15.30 11.69
N TYR A 233 -9.00 -14.77 10.99
CA TYR A 233 -8.96 -13.45 10.36
C TYR A 233 -8.71 -12.34 11.36
N MET A 234 -9.39 -12.36 12.51
CA MET A 234 -9.29 -11.31 13.54
C MET A 234 -7.97 -11.32 14.32
N ASN A 235 -7.37 -12.51 14.50
CA ASN A 235 -6.32 -12.70 15.51
C ASN A 235 -5.03 -13.34 14.99
N HIS A 236 -5.01 -13.96 13.81
CA HIS A 236 -3.88 -14.82 13.42
C HIS A 236 -3.38 -14.64 11.99
N MET A 237 -4.19 -14.03 11.12
CA MET A 237 -3.92 -13.97 9.68
C MET A 237 -2.85 -12.93 9.33
N PHE A 238 -2.88 -11.74 9.91
CA PHE A 238 -2.15 -10.57 9.44
C PHE A 238 -0.91 -10.28 10.26
N HIS A 239 0.25 -10.29 9.61
CA HIS A 239 1.55 -10.01 10.21
C HIS A 239 2.27 -8.89 9.45
N GLY A 240 2.73 -7.87 10.15
CA GLY A 240 3.49 -6.76 9.59
C GLY A 240 4.70 -6.42 10.45
N TYR A 241 5.83 -6.12 9.82
CA TYR A 241 7.05 -5.72 10.49
C TYR A 241 7.60 -4.43 9.92
N ASP A 242 8.05 -3.54 10.77
CA ASP A 242 8.75 -2.32 10.38
C ASP A 242 9.69 -1.87 11.52
N MET A 243 10.62 -0.98 11.21
CA MET A 243 11.53 -0.37 12.18
C MET A 243 11.08 1.03 12.61
N ASP A 244 10.07 1.60 11.99
CA ASP A 244 9.51 2.91 12.33
C ASP A 244 8.28 2.75 13.22
N ARG A 245 8.42 3.15 14.49
CA ARG A 245 7.33 3.03 15.49
C ARG A 245 6.09 3.84 15.13
N THR A 246 6.26 5.00 14.49
CA THR A 246 5.13 5.82 14.04
C THR A 246 4.35 5.10 12.95
N MET A 247 5.06 4.50 11.97
CA MET A 247 4.42 3.70 10.93
C MET A 247 3.69 2.49 11.49
N LEU A 248 4.28 1.78 12.46
CA LEU A 248 3.63 0.63 13.11
C LEU A 248 2.37 1.03 13.86
N ARG A 249 2.38 2.18 14.55
CA ARG A 249 1.21 2.73 15.24
C ARG A 249 0.09 3.04 14.25
N ILE A 250 0.43 3.74 13.19
CA ILE A 250 -0.49 4.06 12.10
C ILE A 250 -1.01 2.77 11.45
N GLY A 251 -0.13 1.81 11.16
CA GLY A 251 -0.48 0.52 10.55
C GLY A 251 -1.42 -0.32 11.42
N ALA A 252 -1.18 -0.38 12.73
CA ALA A 252 -2.05 -1.09 13.65
C ALA A 252 -3.46 -0.46 13.70
N MET A 253 -3.55 0.87 13.83
CA MET A 253 -4.83 1.58 13.80
C MET A 253 -5.54 1.39 12.44
N ASN A 254 -4.80 1.45 11.33
CA ASN A 254 -5.34 1.23 9.99
C ASN A 254 -5.96 -0.17 9.86
N MET A 255 -5.29 -1.21 10.34
CA MET A 255 -5.84 -2.57 10.35
C MET A 255 -7.09 -2.70 11.21
N MET A 256 -7.09 -2.07 12.39
CA MET A 256 -8.23 -2.11 13.32
C MET A 256 -9.46 -1.39 12.75
N THR A 257 -9.30 -0.22 12.12
CA THR A 257 -10.40 0.50 11.46
C THR A 257 -10.96 -0.27 10.27
N HIS A 258 -10.13 -1.13 9.64
CA HIS A 258 -10.56 -2.10 8.63
C HIS A 258 -11.03 -3.44 9.24
N GLY A 259 -11.37 -3.47 10.52
CA GLY A 259 -12.09 -4.58 11.18
C GLY A 259 -11.24 -5.81 11.46
N VAL A 260 -9.94 -5.66 11.65
CA VAL A 260 -9.03 -6.68 12.18
C VAL A 260 -8.71 -6.32 13.62
N ASP A 261 -9.25 -7.07 14.59
CA ASP A 261 -9.19 -6.68 16.01
C ASP A 261 -7.77 -6.76 16.59
N ASN A 262 -6.97 -7.79 16.25
CA ASN A 262 -5.64 -8.01 16.81
C ASN A 262 -4.60 -8.33 15.72
N PRO A 263 -4.23 -7.38 14.84
CA PRO A 263 -3.19 -7.58 13.85
C PRO A 263 -1.81 -7.71 14.52
N PHE A 264 -0.97 -8.62 14.04
CA PHE A 264 0.42 -8.75 14.49
C PHE A 264 1.32 -7.72 13.79
N ILE A 265 1.23 -6.47 14.20
CA ILE A 265 2.07 -5.39 13.70
C ILE A 265 3.18 -5.16 14.72
N GLU A 266 4.44 -5.45 14.38
CA GLU A 266 5.54 -5.46 15.35
C GLU A 266 6.78 -4.70 14.87
N TYR A 267 7.44 -4.03 15.83
CA TYR A 267 8.78 -3.47 15.63
C TYR A 267 9.79 -4.60 15.47
N ARG A 268 10.40 -4.67 14.28
CA ARG A 268 11.38 -5.71 13.97
C ARG A 268 12.31 -5.27 12.84
N ASP A 269 13.61 -5.46 13.04
CA ASP A 269 14.55 -5.49 11.94
C ASP A 269 14.41 -6.84 11.22
N SER A 270 13.71 -6.82 10.09
CA SER A 270 13.38 -8.02 9.33
C SER A 270 14.60 -8.77 8.80
N LEU A 271 15.70 -8.06 8.53
CA LEU A 271 16.92 -8.62 7.95
C LEU A 271 17.95 -9.09 8.98
N SER A 272 17.75 -8.80 10.26
CA SER A 272 18.67 -9.17 11.34
C SER A 272 18.52 -10.62 11.79
N ASP A 273 19.52 -11.12 12.53
CA ASP A 273 19.44 -12.43 13.20
C ASP A 273 18.37 -12.50 14.29
N GLN A 274 17.86 -11.35 14.74
CA GLN A 274 16.75 -11.27 15.71
C GLN A 274 15.40 -11.66 15.11
N ASN A 275 15.28 -11.73 13.79
CA ASN A 275 14.08 -12.22 13.14
C ASN A 275 14.03 -13.76 13.16
N PRO A 276 13.18 -14.39 14.00
CA PRO A 276 13.14 -15.84 14.16
C PRO A 276 12.31 -16.54 13.07
N ASP A 277 11.55 -15.77 12.27
CA ASP A 277 10.53 -16.35 11.39
C ASP A 277 11.16 -17.15 10.24
N ARG A 278 10.81 -18.44 10.20
CA ARG A 278 11.16 -19.39 9.15
C ARG A 278 9.94 -20.25 8.85
N GLU A 279 9.65 -20.45 7.57
CA GLU A 279 8.55 -21.35 7.10
C GLU A 279 7.22 -21.13 7.84
N LYS A 280 6.88 -19.85 8.06
CA LYS A 280 5.73 -19.45 8.86
C LYS A 280 4.55 -18.97 8.00
N TYR A 281 4.83 -18.29 6.89
CA TYR A 281 3.81 -17.60 6.10
C TYR A 281 3.44 -18.35 4.84
N THR A 282 2.18 -18.23 4.44
CA THR A 282 1.65 -18.82 3.21
C THR A 282 1.57 -17.80 2.08
N LEU A 283 1.48 -16.51 2.42
CA LEU A 283 1.46 -15.40 1.47
C LEU A 283 2.32 -14.24 1.98
N ILE A 284 3.22 -13.76 1.12
CA ILE A 284 3.97 -12.52 1.34
C ILE A 284 3.61 -11.54 0.23
N LEU A 285 3.21 -10.32 0.64
CA LEU A 285 2.98 -9.18 -0.22
C LEU A 285 3.83 -8.03 0.31
N ALA A 286 4.76 -7.51 -0.49
CA ALA A 286 5.69 -6.51 0.01
C ALA A 286 6.22 -5.56 -1.06
N ASN A 287 6.51 -4.35 -0.63
CA ASN A 287 7.32 -3.38 -1.36
C ASN A 287 8.52 -2.96 -0.49
N PRO A 288 9.59 -3.77 -0.45
CA PRO A 288 10.74 -3.47 0.39
C PRO A 288 11.50 -2.23 -0.10
N PRO A 289 12.34 -1.61 0.74
CA PRO A 289 13.16 -0.46 0.35
C PRO A 289 14.01 -0.74 -0.91
N PHE A 290 13.93 0.15 -1.92
CA PHE A 290 14.64 -0.01 -3.20
C PHE A 290 16.13 0.24 -3.10
N LYS A 291 16.58 0.94 -2.09
CA LYS A 291 17.98 1.29 -1.84
C LYS A 291 18.29 1.22 -0.36
N GLY A 292 19.36 0.56 -0.03
CA GLY A 292 19.90 0.51 1.30
C GLY A 292 21.16 -0.34 1.29
N SER A 293 22.06 -0.01 2.19
CA SER A 293 23.26 -0.83 2.44
C SER A 293 23.35 -1.02 3.95
N LEU A 294 23.26 -2.26 4.37
CA LEU A 294 23.39 -2.65 5.76
C LEU A 294 24.83 -3.03 6.09
N ASP A 295 25.18 -2.93 7.35
CA ASP A 295 26.40 -3.56 7.82
C ASP A 295 26.22 -5.08 7.80
N ALA A 296 27.19 -5.81 7.22
CA ALA A 296 27.11 -7.26 7.11
C ALA A 296 27.02 -7.96 8.47
N ASP A 297 27.54 -7.32 9.53
CA ASP A 297 27.55 -7.88 10.89
C ASP A 297 26.17 -7.87 11.57
N ILE A 298 25.21 -7.08 11.01
CA ILE A 298 23.84 -7.02 11.52
C ILE A 298 22.90 -7.96 10.73
N VAL A 299 23.29 -8.30 9.50
CA VAL A 299 22.44 -9.13 8.61
C VAL A 299 22.48 -10.59 9.03
N SER A 300 21.32 -11.22 9.05
CA SER A 300 21.18 -12.64 9.32
C SER A 300 22.08 -13.50 8.44
N THR A 301 22.85 -14.37 9.08
CA THR A 301 23.80 -15.26 8.41
C THR A 301 23.15 -16.21 7.40
N ASP A 302 21.89 -16.57 7.61
CA ASP A 302 21.13 -17.41 6.68
C ASP A 302 20.87 -16.69 5.35
N LEU A 303 20.54 -15.40 5.40
CA LEU A 303 20.33 -14.59 4.21
C LEU A 303 21.61 -14.43 3.41
N LEU A 304 22.72 -14.24 4.12
CA LEU A 304 24.06 -14.11 3.50
C LEU A 304 24.53 -15.41 2.83
N LYS A 305 24.04 -16.59 3.24
CA LYS A 305 24.31 -17.87 2.57
C LYS A 305 23.63 -17.94 1.20
N VAL A 306 22.43 -17.40 1.07
CA VAL A 306 21.68 -17.34 -0.20
C VAL A 306 22.28 -16.28 -1.12
N CYS A 307 22.55 -15.10 -0.56
CA CYS A 307 22.96 -13.93 -1.32
C CYS A 307 23.95 -13.09 -0.50
N LYS A 308 25.26 -13.25 -0.74
CA LYS A 308 26.30 -12.50 -0.03
C LYS A 308 26.36 -11.05 -0.52
N THR A 309 25.62 -10.18 0.15
CA THR A 309 25.49 -8.76 -0.22
C THR A 309 25.16 -7.89 0.99
N LYS A 310 25.33 -6.57 0.83
CA LYS A 310 24.86 -5.54 1.76
C LYS A 310 23.59 -4.83 1.23
N LYS A 311 23.14 -5.16 0.03
CA LYS A 311 22.01 -4.51 -0.65
C LYS A 311 20.69 -5.03 -0.09
N THR A 312 19.89 -4.13 0.45
CA THR A 312 18.60 -4.47 1.11
C THR A 312 17.63 -5.14 0.15
N GLU A 313 17.51 -4.66 -1.09
CA GLU A 313 16.59 -5.19 -2.09
C GLU A 313 16.82 -6.67 -2.42
N LEU A 314 18.08 -7.14 -2.40
CA LEU A 314 18.42 -8.56 -2.62
C LEU A 314 18.22 -9.40 -1.35
N LEU A 315 18.52 -8.84 -0.19
CA LEU A 315 18.36 -9.52 1.10
C LEU A 315 16.87 -9.76 1.42
N PHE A 316 15.98 -8.85 1.04
CA PHE A 316 14.55 -9.06 1.20
C PHE A 316 14.03 -10.24 0.37
N LEU A 317 14.52 -10.47 -0.85
CA LEU A 317 14.16 -11.65 -1.62
C LEU A 317 14.59 -12.96 -0.92
N ALA A 318 15.81 -12.99 -0.38
CA ALA A 318 16.27 -14.12 0.41
C ALA A 318 15.44 -14.30 1.70
N LEU A 319 15.02 -13.20 2.34
CA LEU A 319 14.15 -13.20 3.49
C LEU A 319 12.77 -13.82 3.16
N PHE A 320 12.15 -13.42 2.06
CA PHE A 320 10.85 -13.97 1.65
C PHE A 320 10.91 -15.49 1.48
N LEU A 321 11.94 -15.99 0.81
CA LEU A 321 12.17 -17.43 0.67
C LEU A 321 12.36 -18.12 2.03
N ARG A 322 13.05 -17.50 2.99
CA ARG A 322 13.22 -18.03 4.35
C ARG A 322 11.89 -18.10 5.11
N MET A 323 11.09 -17.04 5.01
CA MET A 323 9.86 -16.88 5.81
C MET A 323 8.68 -17.68 5.27
N LEU A 324 8.62 -17.93 3.97
CA LEU A 324 7.55 -18.72 3.35
C LEU A 324 7.62 -20.18 3.76
N LYS A 325 6.45 -20.78 3.97
CA LYS A 325 6.29 -22.24 3.97
C LYS A 325 6.54 -22.80 2.57
N VAL A 326 6.83 -24.09 2.46
CA VAL A 326 6.78 -24.79 1.17
C VAL A 326 5.34 -24.73 0.64
N GLY A 327 5.17 -24.34 -0.62
CA GLY A 327 3.88 -24.01 -1.23
C GLY A 327 3.41 -22.57 -0.98
N GLY A 328 4.08 -21.83 -0.11
CA GLY A 328 3.78 -20.42 0.12
C GLY A 328 4.18 -19.54 -1.05
N ARG A 329 3.42 -18.46 -1.27
CA ARG A 329 3.48 -17.58 -2.46
C ARG A 329 3.95 -16.19 -2.08
N CYS A 330 4.62 -15.54 -3.01
CA CYS A 330 5.04 -14.16 -2.85
C CYS A 330 4.71 -13.34 -4.10
N ALA A 331 4.21 -12.12 -3.89
CA ALA A 331 4.28 -11.05 -4.88
C ALA A 331 5.02 -9.87 -4.25
N CYS A 332 6.12 -9.47 -4.86
CA CYS A 332 6.94 -8.37 -4.33
C CYS A 332 7.40 -7.42 -5.42
N ILE A 333 7.53 -6.14 -5.04
CA ILE A 333 8.05 -5.11 -5.92
C ILE A 333 9.56 -5.03 -5.76
N VAL A 334 10.26 -4.99 -6.88
CA VAL A 334 11.71 -4.83 -6.93
C VAL A 334 12.11 -3.74 -7.92
N PRO A 335 13.20 -3.01 -7.69
CA PRO A 335 13.77 -2.12 -8.70
C PRO A 335 14.37 -2.94 -9.86
N ASP A 336 14.32 -2.42 -11.08
CA ASP A 336 14.81 -3.09 -12.29
C ASP A 336 16.25 -3.61 -12.15
N GLY A 337 17.09 -2.94 -11.35
CA GLY A 337 18.44 -3.36 -11.07
C GLY A 337 18.55 -4.79 -10.51
N VAL A 338 17.50 -5.30 -9.86
CA VAL A 338 17.44 -6.69 -9.40
C VAL A 338 17.35 -7.65 -10.58
N LEU A 339 16.64 -7.28 -11.64
CA LEU A 339 16.35 -8.14 -12.79
C LEU A 339 17.57 -8.42 -13.65
N PHE A 340 18.44 -7.41 -13.87
CA PHE A 340 19.58 -7.48 -14.77
C PHE A 340 20.94 -7.23 -14.13
N GLY A 341 21.01 -6.93 -12.84
CA GLY A 341 22.25 -6.67 -12.13
C GLY A 341 23.29 -7.79 -12.35
N SER A 342 24.54 -7.42 -12.64
CA SER A 342 25.61 -8.35 -13.06
C SER A 342 26.44 -8.91 -11.91
N SER A 343 26.29 -8.41 -10.67
CA SER A 343 27.08 -8.91 -9.53
C SER A 343 26.72 -10.36 -9.18
N THR A 344 27.65 -11.07 -8.56
CA THR A 344 27.43 -12.44 -8.10
C THR A 344 26.19 -12.58 -7.23
N ALA A 345 25.91 -11.60 -6.37
CA ALA A 345 24.75 -11.60 -5.50
C ALA A 345 23.42 -11.49 -6.28
N HIS A 346 23.36 -10.63 -7.31
CA HIS A 346 22.16 -10.53 -8.17
C HIS A 346 21.91 -11.86 -8.91
N LYS A 347 22.95 -12.45 -9.48
CA LYS A 347 22.84 -13.75 -10.18
C LYS A 347 22.43 -14.85 -9.21
N ALA A 348 22.99 -14.89 -8.00
CA ALA A 348 22.69 -15.90 -6.99
C ALA A 348 21.20 -15.89 -6.59
N ILE A 349 20.65 -14.71 -6.30
CA ILE A 349 19.22 -14.64 -5.89
C ILE A 349 18.27 -14.97 -7.05
N ARG A 350 18.56 -14.53 -8.28
CA ARG A 350 17.75 -14.89 -9.46
C ARG A 350 17.84 -16.39 -9.76
N LYS A 351 19.03 -16.98 -9.62
CA LYS A 351 19.22 -18.42 -9.74
C LYS A 351 18.40 -19.19 -8.69
N GLU A 352 18.41 -18.73 -7.44
CA GLU A 352 17.64 -19.35 -6.36
C GLU A 352 16.11 -19.29 -6.64
N LEU A 353 15.62 -18.16 -7.15
CA LEU A 353 14.20 -18.01 -7.53
C LEU A 353 13.80 -18.98 -8.67
N ILE A 354 14.70 -19.20 -9.66
CA ILE A 354 14.40 -19.95 -10.87
C ILE A 354 14.69 -21.46 -10.71
N GLU A 355 15.83 -21.81 -10.11
CA GLU A 355 16.25 -23.21 -9.99
C GLU A 355 15.82 -23.85 -8.67
N GLY A 356 15.86 -23.10 -7.57
CA GLY A 356 15.48 -23.57 -6.24
C GLY A 356 13.97 -23.52 -5.98
N ASN A 357 13.26 -22.65 -6.69
CA ASN A 357 11.85 -22.39 -6.48
C ASN A 357 11.08 -22.29 -7.82
N ARG A 358 9.83 -21.83 -7.78
CA ARG A 358 9.03 -21.62 -8.98
C ARG A 358 8.78 -20.12 -9.16
N LEU A 359 9.52 -19.47 -10.06
CA LEU A 359 9.25 -18.13 -10.53
C LEU A 359 8.14 -18.22 -11.60
N GLU A 360 7.02 -17.58 -11.34
CA GLU A 360 5.82 -17.65 -12.17
C GLU A 360 5.71 -16.48 -13.13
N ALA A 361 5.96 -15.26 -12.62
CA ALA A 361 5.78 -14.05 -13.43
C ALA A 361 6.75 -12.93 -13.08
N VAL A 362 7.03 -12.11 -14.10
CA VAL A 362 7.72 -10.82 -14.03
C VAL A 362 6.85 -9.78 -14.72
N ILE A 363 6.30 -8.83 -13.98
CA ILE A 363 5.49 -7.74 -14.52
C ILE A 363 6.34 -6.47 -14.43
N SER A 364 6.87 -6.02 -15.57
CA SER A 364 7.66 -4.80 -15.65
C SER A 364 6.77 -3.58 -15.64
N MET A 365 7.04 -2.63 -14.75
CA MET A 365 6.29 -1.37 -14.60
C MET A 365 7.13 -0.19 -15.11
N PRO A 366 6.53 0.78 -15.82
CA PRO A 366 7.27 1.91 -16.35
C PRO A 366 7.78 2.83 -15.24
N SER A 367 8.84 3.59 -15.54
CA SER A 367 9.30 4.65 -14.65
C SER A 367 8.18 5.69 -14.44
N GLY A 368 8.02 6.18 -13.21
CA GLY A 368 6.98 7.14 -12.88
C GLY A 368 5.78 6.56 -12.14
N VAL A 369 5.56 5.24 -12.11
CA VAL A 369 4.50 4.60 -11.31
C VAL A 369 4.60 5.00 -9.84
N PHE A 370 5.81 5.12 -9.31
CA PHE A 370 6.09 5.47 -7.91
C PHE A 370 6.37 6.97 -7.67
N LYS A 371 6.13 7.83 -8.66
CA LYS A 371 6.26 9.27 -8.45
C LYS A 371 5.18 9.78 -7.48
N PRO A 372 5.47 10.81 -6.69
CA PRO A 372 6.74 11.57 -6.65
C PRO A 372 7.87 10.92 -5.83
N TYR A 373 7.70 9.73 -5.28
CA TYR A 373 8.67 9.09 -4.37
C TYR A 373 9.91 8.53 -5.08
N ALA A 374 9.72 7.87 -6.22
CA ALA A 374 10.79 7.29 -7.01
C ALA A 374 10.49 7.38 -8.50
N GLY A 375 11.49 7.84 -9.27
CA GLY A 375 11.43 7.89 -10.74
C GLY A 375 12.08 6.68 -11.41
N VAL A 376 12.31 5.58 -10.66
CA VAL A 376 12.97 4.37 -11.20
C VAL A 376 11.93 3.40 -11.76
N SER A 377 12.31 2.66 -12.79
CA SER A 377 11.53 1.51 -13.26
C SER A 377 11.60 0.38 -12.24
N THR A 378 10.51 -0.33 -12.11
CA THR A 378 10.34 -1.41 -11.15
C THR A 378 9.66 -2.61 -11.80
N ALA A 379 9.65 -3.73 -11.11
CA ALA A 379 8.88 -4.89 -11.52
C ALA A 379 8.23 -5.59 -10.33
N ILE A 380 7.17 -6.33 -10.59
CA ILE A 380 6.58 -7.27 -9.65
C ILE A 380 7.10 -8.65 -9.99
N LEU A 381 7.67 -9.34 -8.99
CA LEU A 381 8.03 -10.74 -9.06
C LEU A 381 6.95 -11.56 -8.36
N ILE A 382 6.44 -12.59 -9.04
CA ILE A 382 5.50 -13.56 -8.45
C ILE A 382 6.16 -14.93 -8.46
N PHE A 383 6.27 -15.54 -7.28
CA PHE A 383 6.90 -16.86 -7.13
C PHE A 383 6.29 -17.68 -6.00
N THR A 384 6.44 -18.98 -6.11
CA THR A 384 6.07 -19.98 -5.08
C THR A 384 7.33 -20.62 -4.52
N LYS A 385 7.46 -20.68 -3.20
CA LYS A 385 8.53 -21.45 -2.54
C LYS A 385 8.25 -22.94 -2.70
N THR A 386 9.14 -23.64 -3.36
CA THR A 386 9.08 -25.10 -3.53
C THR A 386 10.24 -25.83 -2.86
N GLY A 387 11.40 -25.19 -2.83
CA GLY A 387 12.64 -25.76 -2.29
C GLY A 387 13.28 -26.87 -3.17
N HIS A 388 12.67 -27.16 -4.33
CA HIS A 388 13.15 -28.20 -5.25
C HIS A 388 12.96 -27.80 -6.73
N GLY A 389 12.81 -26.51 -7.01
CA GLY A 389 12.58 -26.01 -8.36
C GLY A 389 11.12 -26.03 -8.79
N GLY A 390 10.86 -26.10 -10.08
CA GLY A 390 9.51 -26.13 -10.65
C GLY A 390 9.23 -24.99 -11.61
N THR A 391 10.22 -24.18 -11.95
CA THR A 391 10.12 -23.21 -13.05
C THR A 391 10.39 -23.92 -14.38
N ASP A 392 9.40 -24.00 -15.24
CA ASP A 392 9.55 -24.46 -16.63
C ASP A 392 9.69 -23.28 -17.58
N LYS A 393 8.91 -22.25 -17.35
CA LYS A 393 8.87 -20.99 -18.09
C LYS A 393 8.36 -19.88 -17.18
N VAL A 394 8.70 -18.66 -17.48
CA VAL A 394 8.27 -17.46 -16.74
C VAL A 394 7.41 -16.59 -17.63
N TRP A 395 6.28 -16.14 -17.13
CA TRP A 395 5.42 -15.19 -17.82
C TRP A 395 5.94 -13.76 -17.63
N PHE A 396 6.11 -13.04 -18.72
CA PHE A 396 6.52 -11.64 -18.73
C PHE A 396 5.39 -10.75 -19.22
N TYR A 397 5.21 -9.61 -18.54
CA TYR A 397 4.29 -8.59 -18.97
C TYR A 397 4.97 -7.21 -18.97
N ASP A 398 4.84 -6.46 -20.08
CA ASP A 398 5.40 -5.12 -20.27
C ASP A 398 4.31 -4.07 -20.06
N MET A 399 4.06 -3.70 -18.82
CA MET A 399 3.08 -2.69 -18.44
C MET A 399 3.50 -1.32 -18.97
N LYS A 400 2.60 -0.62 -19.65
CA LYS A 400 2.80 0.71 -20.21
C LYS A 400 2.08 1.80 -19.45
N ALA A 401 0.92 1.47 -18.90
CA ALA A 401 0.05 2.42 -18.21
C ALA A 401 -0.64 1.76 -17.02
N ASP A 402 -0.75 2.51 -15.93
CA ASP A 402 -1.38 2.07 -14.69
C ASP A 402 -2.67 2.86 -14.34
N GLY A 403 -3.25 3.56 -15.34
CA GLY A 403 -4.42 4.41 -15.15
C GLY A 403 -4.10 5.82 -14.71
N TYR A 404 -2.82 6.17 -14.61
CA TYR A 404 -2.36 7.50 -14.17
C TYR A 404 -1.20 8.01 -15.05
N SER A 405 -1.08 9.35 -15.15
CA SER A 405 0.07 9.97 -15.82
C SER A 405 1.38 9.60 -15.09
N LEU A 406 2.45 9.40 -15.85
CA LEU A 406 3.77 9.03 -15.31
C LEU A 406 4.63 10.24 -14.87
N ASP A 407 4.01 11.40 -14.72
CA ASP A 407 4.62 12.61 -14.17
C ASP A 407 4.37 12.73 -12.65
N ASP A 408 4.88 13.80 -12.03
CA ASP A 408 4.77 13.99 -10.58
C ASP A 408 3.34 14.29 -10.10
N LYS A 409 2.42 14.65 -11.01
CA LYS A 409 1.02 14.95 -10.68
C LYS A 409 0.18 13.69 -10.54
N ARG A 410 0.55 12.61 -11.23
CA ARG A 410 -0.18 11.34 -11.20
C ARG A 410 -1.69 11.53 -11.44
N SER A 411 -2.04 12.28 -12.49
CA SER A 411 -3.44 12.50 -12.89
C SER A 411 -4.02 11.25 -13.54
N GLU A 412 -5.29 10.99 -13.32
CA GLU A 412 -5.99 9.86 -13.94
C GLU A 412 -5.96 9.94 -15.48
N THR A 413 -5.72 8.81 -16.13
CA THR A 413 -5.73 8.63 -17.57
C THR A 413 -6.63 7.45 -17.95
N LYS A 414 -6.97 7.35 -19.25
CA LYS A 414 -7.79 6.23 -19.76
C LYS A 414 -6.97 4.97 -19.98
N GLU A 415 -5.70 5.13 -20.26
CA GLU A 415 -4.77 4.05 -20.52
C GLU A 415 -4.46 3.32 -19.21
N ASN A 416 -4.85 2.04 -19.12
CA ASN A 416 -4.71 1.23 -17.92
C ASN A 416 -4.58 -0.25 -18.27
N ASP A 417 -3.42 -0.82 -18.05
CA ASP A 417 -3.12 -2.23 -18.33
C ASP A 417 -3.51 -3.16 -17.17
N ILE A 418 -3.84 -2.63 -15.98
CA ILE A 418 -4.10 -3.45 -14.78
C ILE A 418 -5.19 -4.50 -15.00
N PRO A 419 -6.35 -4.17 -15.60
CA PRO A 419 -7.38 -5.18 -15.85
C PRO A 419 -6.90 -6.30 -16.80
N ASP A 420 -6.11 -5.96 -17.82
CA ASP A 420 -5.54 -6.93 -18.77
C ASP A 420 -4.51 -7.82 -18.09
N ILE A 421 -3.63 -7.27 -17.24
CA ILE A 421 -2.65 -8.02 -16.45
C ILE A 421 -3.35 -9.08 -15.58
N ILE A 422 -4.37 -8.68 -14.82
CA ILE A 422 -5.12 -9.57 -13.93
C ILE A 422 -5.83 -10.68 -14.73
N ALA A 423 -6.53 -10.30 -15.79
CA ALA A 423 -7.26 -11.27 -16.63
C ALA A 423 -6.33 -12.31 -17.27
N ARG A 424 -5.16 -11.88 -17.77
CA ARG A 424 -4.18 -12.77 -18.40
C ARG A 424 -3.47 -13.65 -17.40
N PHE A 425 -3.06 -13.11 -16.26
CA PHE A 425 -2.41 -13.91 -15.22
C PHE A 425 -3.29 -15.03 -14.68
N HIS A 426 -4.60 -14.81 -14.63
CA HIS A 426 -5.55 -15.86 -14.25
C HIS A 426 -5.95 -16.81 -15.38
N ALA A 427 -5.47 -16.57 -16.62
CA ALA A 427 -5.71 -17.38 -17.80
C ALA A 427 -4.41 -17.72 -18.54
N LEU A 428 -3.34 -18.08 -17.80
CA LEU A 428 -2.00 -18.33 -18.37
C LEU A 428 -1.97 -19.43 -19.45
N ASP A 429 -2.93 -20.34 -19.46
CA ASP A 429 -3.07 -21.34 -20.52
C ASP A 429 -3.35 -20.69 -21.90
N ALA A 430 -4.04 -19.55 -21.93
CA ALA A 430 -4.30 -18.79 -23.15
C ALA A 430 -3.09 -17.95 -23.61
N GLU A 431 -2.07 -17.81 -22.80
CA GLU A 431 -0.86 -17.04 -23.09
C GLU A 431 0.26 -17.84 -23.79
N GLN A 432 0.05 -19.18 -23.99
CA GLN A 432 1.08 -20.11 -24.46
C GLN A 432 1.65 -19.75 -25.84
N ASP A 433 0.79 -19.29 -26.75
CA ASP A 433 1.13 -19.05 -28.15
C ASP A 433 1.42 -17.58 -28.46
N ARG A 434 1.49 -16.72 -27.44
CA ARG A 434 1.74 -15.27 -27.63
C ARG A 434 3.17 -15.02 -28.10
N LYS A 435 3.27 -14.12 -29.08
CA LYS A 435 4.55 -13.72 -29.65
C LYS A 435 5.29 -12.73 -28.76
N ARG A 436 6.60 -12.73 -28.83
CA ARG A 436 7.46 -11.79 -28.07
C ARG A 436 7.37 -10.34 -28.54
N THR A 437 6.68 -10.07 -29.60
CA THR A 437 6.32 -8.71 -30.06
C THR A 437 5.10 -8.15 -29.32
N GLU A 438 4.34 -9.02 -28.64
CA GLU A 438 3.16 -8.63 -27.88
C GLU A 438 3.52 -8.14 -26.47
N GLN A 439 2.54 -7.66 -25.73
CA GLN A 439 2.77 -7.04 -24.42
C GLN A 439 3.08 -8.06 -23.32
N SER A 440 2.58 -9.29 -23.47
CA SER A 440 2.91 -10.42 -22.61
C SER A 440 3.30 -11.66 -23.41
N PHE A 441 4.17 -12.48 -22.84
CA PHE A 441 4.66 -13.73 -23.45
C PHE A 441 5.37 -14.59 -22.43
N PHE A 442 5.56 -15.87 -22.74
CA PHE A 442 6.40 -16.79 -21.96
C PHE A 442 7.84 -16.82 -22.45
N VAL A 443 8.77 -16.98 -21.51
CA VAL A 443 10.17 -17.28 -21.77
C VAL A 443 10.53 -18.60 -21.10
N PRO A 444 11.04 -19.60 -21.83
CA PRO A 444 11.47 -20.88 -21.26
C PRO A 444 12.62 -20.69 -20.27
N LYS A 445 12.65 -21.51 -19.22
CA LYS A 445 13.72 -21.50 -18.20
C LYS A 445 15.11 -21.60 -18.81
N ASP A 446 15.30 -22.53 -19.75
CA ASP A 446 16.63 -22.79 -20.35
C ASP A 446 17.18 -21.56 -21.05
N GLU A 447 16.32 -20.73 -21.65
CA GLU A 447 16.72 -19.47 -22.27
C GLU A 447 17.13 -18.43 -21.20
N ILE A 448 16.40 -18.37 -20.08
CA ILE A 448 16.73 -17.48 -18.96
C ILE A 448 18.08 -17.88 -18.36
N VAL A 449 18.30 -19.18 -18.15
CA VAL A 449 19.58 -19.74 -17.66
C VAL A 449 20.71 -19.40 -18.63
N GLY A 450 20.49 -19.60 -19.95
CA GLY A 450 21.46 -19.28 -21.00
C GLY A 450 21.81 -17.79 -21.10
N ASN A 451 20.94 -16.92 -20.58
CA ASN A 451 21.15 -15.48 -20.47
C ASN A 451 21.58 -15.01 -19.06
N ASP A 452 22.30 -15.84 -18.30
CA ASP A 452 22.81 -15.50 -16.97
C ASP A 452 21.70 -15.13 -15.95
N TYR A 453 20.55 -15.78 -16.05
CA TYR A 453 19.38 -15.51 -15.24
C TYR A 453 18.84 -14.07 -15.35
N ASP A 454 19.08 -13.39 -16.47
CA ASP A 454 18.52 -12.06 -16.71
C ASP A 454 16.99 -12.14 -16.76
N LEU A 455 16.31 -11.30 -15.98
CA LEU A 455 14.84 -11.21 -15.88
C LEU A 455 14.31 -9.89 -16.47
N SER A 456 15.15 -9.13 -17.16
CA SER A 456 14.70 -7.94 -17.87
C SER A 456 13.86 -8.31 -19.08
N ILE A 457 12.65 -7.80 -19.18
CA ILE A 457 11.77 -8.07 -20.33
C ILE A 457 12.40 -7.66 -21.65
N ASN A 458 13.18 -6.59 -21.66
CA ASN A 458 13.85 -6.08 -22.85
C ASN A 458 14.89 -7.06 -23.42
N LYS A 459 15.35 -8.04 -22.64
CA LYS A 459 16.25 -9.10 -23.11
C LYS A 459 15.54 -10.06 -24.05
N TYR A 460 14.25 -10.26 -23.88
CA TYR A 460 13.45 -11.28 -24.56
C TYR A 460 12.42 -10.71 -25.53
N LYS A 461 11.98 -9.46 -25.31
CA LYS A 461 10.99 -8.80 -26.15
C LYS A 461 11.57 -8.53 -27.54
N GLN A 462 10.77 -8.82 -28.55
CA GLN A 462 11.09 -8.51 -29.93
C GLN A 462 10.33 -7.28 -30.39
N THR A 463 10.99 -6.42 -31.14
CA THR A 463 10.36 -5.24 -31.75
C THR A 463 10.14 -5.52 -33.23
N GLU A 464 8.90 -5.46 -33.68
CA GLU A 464 8.63 -5.44 -35.11
C GLU A 464 9.04 -4.07 -35.66
N TYR A 465 10.04 -4.05 -36.50
CA TYR A 465 10.36 -2.85 -37.25
C TYR A 465 9.30 -2.67 -38.34
N LYS A 466 8.30 -1.84 -38.08
CA LYS A 466 7.43 -1.30 -39.13
C LYS A 466 8.18 -0.13 -39.76
N ALA A 467 8.68 -0.33 -40.95
CA ALA A 467 9.24 0.78 -41.73
C ALA A 467 8.15 1.87 -41.83
N VAL A 468 8.44 3.04 -41.32
CA VAL A 468 7.54 4.19 -41.51
C VAL A 468 7.67 4.58 -42.98
N GLU A 469 6.65 4.31 -43.78
CA GLU A 469 6.57 4.86 -45.13
C GLU A 469 6.28 6.35 -44.99
N TYR A 470 7.31 7.14 -45.23
CA TYR A 470 7.16 8.58 -45.31
C TYR A 470 6.56 8.95 -46.66
N PRO A 471 5.60 9.87 -46.71
CA PRO A 471 5.12 10.38 -47.98
C PRO A 471 6.29 10.95 -48.81
N PRO A 472 6.21 10.90 -50.14
CA PRO A 472 7.25 11.43 -50.98
C PRO A 472 7.61 12.87 -50.62
N THR A 473 8.88 13.23 -50.72
CA THR A 473 9.38 14.59 -50.36
C THR A 473 8.60 15.70 -51.09
N SER A 474 8.14 15.42 -52.32
CA SER A 474 7.28 16.34 -53.08
C SER A 474 5.93 16.61 -52.44
N GLU A 475 5.32 15.61 -51.79
CA GLU A 475 4.04 15.75 -51.09
C GLU A 475 4.22 16.50 -49.77
N ILE A 476 5.29 16.22 -49.05
CA ILE A 476 5.65 16.98 -47.81
C ILE A 476 5.90 18.45 -48.17
N MET A 477 6.62 18.72 -49.24
CA MET A 477 6.90 20.09 -49.69
C MET A 477 5.63 20.82 -50.20
N ALA A 478 4.71 20.10 -50.82
CA ALA A 478 3.42 20.68 -51.23
C ALA A 478 2.60 21.12 -49.99
N LYS A 479 2.53 20.24 -48.99
CA LYS A 479 1.81 20.50 -47.73
C LYS A 479 2.44 21.63 -46.90
N LEU A 480 3.76 21.74 -46.91
CA LEU A 480 4.47 22.85 -46.28
C LEU A 480 4.12 24.18 -46.93
N ARG A 481 4.08 24.25 -48.27
CA ARG A 481 3.70 25.47 -49.03
C ARG A 481 2.24 25.85 -48.79
N GLU A 482 1.36 24.88 -48.64
CA GLU A 482 -0.06 25.11 -48.33
C GLU A 482 -0.19 25.72 -46.90
N LEU A 483 0.50 25.17 -45.91
CA LEU A 483 0.53 25.71 -44.57
C LEU A 483 1.16 27.11 -44.47
N GLU A 484 2.24 27.38 -45.23
CA GLU A 484 2.83 28.71 -45.31
C GLU A 484 1.86 29.74 -45.89
N ALA A 485 1.08 29.37 -46.94
CA ALA A 485 0.07 30.22 -47.53
C ALA A 485 -1.07 30.53 -46.53
N GLU A 486 -1.49 29.51 -45.77
CA GLU A 486 -2.53 29.62 -44.74
C GLU A 486 -2.07 30.53 -43.56
N ILE A 487 -0.82 30.35 -43.10
CA ILE A 487 -0.22 31.20 -42.08
C ILE A 487 -0.18 32.65 -42.56
N LYS A 488 0.25 32.90 -43.83
CA LYS A 488 0.31 34.23 -44.38
C LYS A 488 -1.08 34.89 -44.49
N ALA A 489 -2.08 34.15 -44.98
CA ALA A 489 -3.45 34.65 -45.04
C ALA A 489 -4.04 34.99 -43.68
N ASN A 490 -3.74 34.18 -42.64
CA ASN A 490 -4.18 34.45 -41.26
C ASN A 490 -3.45 35.65 -40.66
N MET A 491 -2.18 35.88 -41.00
CA MET A 491 -1.43 37.05 -40.59
C MET A 491 -1.97 38.34 -41.25
N ASP A 492 -2.24 38.28 -42.56
CA ASP A 492 -2.83 39.39 -43.31
C ASP A 492 -4.21 39.79 -42.72
N GLN A 493 -5.05 38.79 -42.35
CA GLN A 493 -6.33 39.04 -41.66
C GLN A 493 -6.16 39.64 -40.26
N LEU A 494 -5.12 39.25 -39.55
CA LEU A 494 -4.83 39.83 -38.23
C LEU A 494 -4.37 41.29 -38.33
N GLU A 495 -3.57 41.61 -39.34
CA GLU A 495 -3.14 42.99 -39.64
C GLU A 495 -4.31 43.91 -40.04
N GLU A 496 -5.35 43.37 -40.75
CA GLU A 496 -6.57 44.13 -41.04
C GLU A 496 -7.46 44.41 -39.82
N LEU A 497 -7.29 43.66 -38.73
CA LEU A 497 -8.06 43.81 -37.50
C LEU A 497 -7.37 44.70 -36.47
N LEU A 498 -6.11 45.06 -36.69
CA LEU A 498 -5.30 45.96 -35.85
C LEU A 498 -5.30 47.39 -36.41
#